data_0d6ba3a7d9b6d5db09539f41b5aa82e6
#
_entry.id   0d6ba3a7d9b6d5db09539f41b5aa82e6
#
_cell.length_a   1.000
_cell.length_b   1.000
_cell.length_c   1.000
_cell.angle_alpha   90.00
_cell.angle_beta   90.00
_cell.angle_gamma   90.00
#
_symmetry.space_group_name_H-M   'P 1'
#
loop_
_entity.id
_entity.type
_entity.pdbx_description
1 polymer ?
#
loop_
_entity_poly.entity_id
_entity_poly.type
_entity_poly.pdbx_seq_one_letter_code
_entity_poly.pdbx_strand_id
1 'polypeptide(L)'
;MQNSISEQARAAALAQLDAAEAAREDILVQHIANGVVINSRTVQIDPEVVIAPGAVILAGTILRGKTVIGAGCVIGPNTLIEDSIVDEGTTVNASQVYGSHLGPHNNIGPFTHVRVNTATDYGVHLGAYVETKNSNFARGNTVSHLTYIGDSDVGKYCNFGCGTVTCNYDGKDKFRTTIGDYCFIGCNTNLVAPVKVGDGAYTAAGSTITKDVPAQALGIARDRQTNLEGWAAPKMEAYIVKKKKLEDEQGK
;
A
#
# COMPACT_ATOMS: atom_id res chain seq x y z
N MET A 1 -1.91 2.01 -44.37
CA MET A 1 -2.65 3.21 -44.76
C MET A 1 -2.68 4.13 -43.55
N GLN A 2 -1.89 5.20 -43.54
CA GLN A 2 -1.99 6.25 -42.52
C GLN A 2 -3.29 7.04 -42.80
N ASN A 3 -4.28 6.92 -41.93
CA ASN A 3 -5.43 7.81 -41.97
C ASN A 3 -4.96 9.20 -41.59
N SER A 4 -4.69 10.07 -42.59
CA SER A 4 -4.44 11.48 -42.32
C SER A 4 -5.75 12.13 -41.87
N ILE A 5 -5.80 12.61 -40.62
CA ILE A 5 -6.92 13.44 -40.11
C ILE A 5 -6.96 14.75 -40.91
N SER A 6 -8.15 15.26 -41.20
CA SER A 6 -8.31 16.58 -41.86
C SER A 6 -7.75 17.72 -40.99
N GLU A 7 -7.26 18.79 -41.57
CA GLU A 7 -6.79 19.98 -40.87
C GLU A 7 -7.85 20.54 -39.89
N GLN A 8 -9.10 20.52 -40.30
CA GLN A 8 -10.21 20.98 -39.46
C GLN A 8 -10.43 20.09 -38.23
N ALA A 9 -10.33 18.75 -38.37
CA ALA A 9 -10.42 17.81 -37.26
C ALA A 9 -9.23 17.96 -36.29
N ARG A 10 -8.04 18.20 -36.83
CA ARG A 10 -6.83 18.47 -36.05
C ARG A 10 -6.95 19.76 -35.23
N ALA A 11 -7.42 20.86 -35.88
CA ALA A 11 -7.63 22.13 -35.19
C ALA A 11 -8.67 22.03 -34.06
N ALA A 12 -9.77 21.32 -34.28
CA ALA A 12 -10.78 21.07 -33.26
C ALA A 12 -10.23 20.25 -32.09
N ALA A 13 -9.42 19.22 -32.37
CA ALA A 13 -8.79 18.41 -31.32
C ALA A 13 -7.78 19.21 -30.48
N LEU A 14 -6.99 20.08 -31.11
CA LEU A 14 -6.06 20.98 -30.39
C LEU A 14 -6.81 21.96 -29.50
N ALA A 15 -7.87 22.60 -30.01
CA ALA A 15 -8.70 23.53 -29.22
C ALA A 15 -9.35 22.82 -28.00
N GLN A 16 -9.73 21.55 -28.13
CA GLN A 16 -10.25 20.77 -27.01
C GLN A 16 -9.17 20.48 -25.96
N LEU A 17 -7.94 20.17 -26.37
CA LEU A 17 -6.82 19.95 -25.45
C LEU A 17 -6.45 21.24 -24.72
N ASP A 18 -6.38 22.37 -25.43
CA ASP A 18 -6.06 23.68 -24.86
C ASP A 18 -7.12 24.11 -23.82
N ALA A 19 -8.39 23.88 -24.12
CA ALA A 19 -9.48 24.19 -23.19
C ALA A 19 -9.43 23.30 -21.92
N ALA A 20 -9.11 22.02 -22.08
CA ALA A 20 -8.96 21.11 -20.95
C ALA A 20 -7.75 21.47 -20.07
N GLU A 21 -6.65 21.92 -20.70
CA GLU A 21 -5.46 22.35 -19.97
C GLU A 21 -5.71 23.66 -19.20
N ALA A 22 -6.41 24.62 -19.80
CA ALA A 22 -6.80 25.87 -19.14
C ALA A 22 -7.72 25.60 -17.93
N ALA A 23 -8.75 24.76 -18.09
CA ALA A 23 -9.65 24.40 -17.00
C ALA A 23 -8.90 23.72 -15.83
N ARG A 24 -7.93 22.86 -16.13
CA ARG A 24 -7.06 22.23 -15.12
C ARG A 24 -6.21 23.27 -14.39
N GLU A 25 -5.60 24.21 -15.12
CA GLU A 25 -4.76 25.26 -14.54
C GLU A 25 -5.59 26.16 -13.60
N ASP A 26 -6.81 26.49 -13.96
CA ASP A 26 -7.72 27.27 -13.11
C ASP A 26 -7.99 26.58 -11.77
N ILE A 27 -8.20 25.26 -11.75
CA ILE A 27 -8.37 24.47 -10.53
C ILE A 27 -7.11 24.53 -9.65
N LEU A 28 -5.91 24.36 -10.24
CA LEU A 28 -4.65 24.46 -9.49
C LEU A 28 -4.46 25.84 -8.87
N VAL A 29 -4.72 26.90 -9.65
CA VAL A 29 -4.63 28.30 -9.20
C VAL A 29 -5.60 28.56 -8.04
N GLN A 30 -6.83 28.06 -8.10
CA GLN A 30 -7.80 28.18 -7.03
C GLN A 30 -7.32 27.52 -5.73
N HIS A 31 -6.78 26.30 -5.79
CA HIS A 31 -6.25 25.63 -4.61
C HIS A 31 -5.01 26.35 -4.04
N ILE A 32 -4.10 26.83 -4.89
CA ILE A 32 -2.93 27.61 -4.46
C ILE A 32 -3.39 28.91 -3.78
N ALA A 33 -4.37 29.63 -4.33
CA ALA A 33 -4.93 30.83 -3.73
C ALA A 33 -5.59 30.58 -2.37
N ASN A 34 -6.09 29.34 -2.15
CA ASN A 34 -6.65 28.88 -0.88
C ASN A 34 -5.59 28.35 0.11
N GLY A 35 -4.30 28.52 -0.17
CA GLY A 35 -3.21 28.16 0.74
C GLY A 35 -2.70 26.72 0.62
N VAL A 36 -3.03 26.00 -0.45
CA VAL A 36 -2.47 24.70 -0.78
C VAL A 36 -1.12 24.88 -1.47
N VAL A 37 -0.11 24.10 -1.12
CA VAL A 37 1.20 24.12 -1.77
C VAL A 37 1.21 23.11 -2.92
N ILE A 38 1.22 23.60 -4.17
CA ILE A 38 1.32 22.77 -5.37
C ILE A 38 2.60 23.17 -6.12
N ASN A 39 3.53 22.25 -6.30
CA ASN A 39 4.85 22.53 -6.87
C ASN A 39 5.01 22.12 -8.34
N SER A 40 3.95 21.62 -9.00
CA SER A 40 4.03 21.15 -10.38
C SER A 40 2.70 21.25 -11.14
N ARG A 41 2.78 21.64 -12.39
CA ARG A 41 1.64 21.60 -13.32
C ARG A 41 1.22 20.18 -13.75
N THR A 42 1.97 19.15 -13.38
CA THR A 42 1.59 17.75 -13.66
C THR A 42 0.57 17.20 -12.66
N VAL A 43 0.20 17.96 -11.64
CA VAL A 43 -0.87 17.63 -10.70
C VAL A 43 -2.23 17.72 -11.43
N GLN A 44 -3.09 16.74 -11.18
CA GLN A 44 -4.46 16.70 -11.69
C GLN A 44 -5.43 16.64 -10.51
N ILE A 45 -6.42 17.53 -10.51
CA ILE A 45 -7.40 17.63 -9.43
C ILE A 45 -8.78 17.77 -10.07
N ASP A 46 -9.70 16.90 -9.72
CA ASP A 46 -11.10 17.00 -10.15
C ASP A 46 -11.82 18.17 -9.42
N PRO A 47 -12.84 18.78 -10.04
CA PRO A 47 -13.52 19.94 -9.47
C PRO A 47 -14.18 19.73 -8.09
N GLU A 48 -14.56 18.49 -7.76
CA GLU A 48 -15.23 18.14 -6.50
C GLU A 48 -14.25 17.89 -5.34
N VAL A 49 -12.94 17.86 -5.60
CA VAL A 49 -11.91 17.61 -4.59
C VAL A 49 -11.78 18.79 -3.65
N VAL A 50 -11.71 18.52 -2.36
CA VAL A 50 -11.50 19.51 -1.32
C VAL A 50 -10.13 19.32 -0.68
N ILE A 51 -9.32 20.38 -0.64
CA ILE A 51 -7.98 20.35 -0.04
C ILE A 51 -7.88 21.47 0.99
N ALA A 52 -7.52 21.10 2.22
CA ALA A 52 -7.32 22.07 3.29
C ALA A 52 -6.05 22.92 3.09
N PRO A 53 -6.02 24.16 3.57
CA PRO A 53 -4.83 25.01 3.57
C PRO A 53 -3.64 24.31 4.27
N GLY A 54 -2.42 24.54 3.78
CA GLY A 54 -1.20 23.94 4.31
C GLY A 54 -0.91 22.52 3.85
N ALA A 55 -1.81 21.89 3.09
CA ALA A 55 -1.49 20.62 2.43
C ALA A 55 -0.49 20.83 1.28
N VAL A 56 0.37 19.85 1.04
CA VAL A 56 1.41 19.86 0.00
C VAL A 56 1.10 18.76 -1.02
N ILE A 57 0.91 19.15 -2.29
CA ILE A 57 0.62 18.24 -3.39
C ILE A 57 1.81 18.23 -4.35
N LEU A 58 2.43 17.06 -4.49
CA LEU A 58 3.65 16.88 -5.26
C LEU A 58 3.36 16.43 -6.70
N ALA A 59 4.38 16.53 -7.56
CA ALA A 59 4.32 16.23 -8.99
C ALA A 59 3.72 14.84 -9.30
N GLY A 60 2.92 14.75 -10.36
CA GLY A 60 2.30 13.52 -10.82
C GLY A 60 1.16 13.00 -9.94
N THR A 61 0.74 13.77 -8.95
CA THR A 61 -0.42 13.42 -8.11
C THR A 61 -1.72 13.63 -8.89
N ILE A 62 -2.65 12.68 -8.73
CA ILE A 62 -3.99 12.69 -9.31
C ILE A 62 -5.01 12.55 -8.17
N LEU A 63 -5.88 13.56 -7.99
CA LEU A 63 -6.95 13.55 -7.01
C LEU A 63 -8.29 13.57 -7.74
N ARG A 64 -9.14 12.57 -7.47
CA ARG A 64 -10.40 12.36 -8.19
C ARG A 64 -11.62 12.27 -7.28
N GLY A 65 -12.76 12.50 -7.90
CA GLY A 65 -14.08 12.33 -7.31
C GLY A 65 -14.27 13.17 -6.05
N LYS A 66 -14.91 12.62 -5.03
CA LYS A 66 -15.20 13.31 -3.76
C LYS A 66 -14.07 13.17 -2.75
N THR A 67 -12.84 13.32 -3.20
CA THR A 67 -11.66 13.22 -2.33
C THR A 67 -11.50 14.45 -1.44
N VAL A 68 -11.20 14.21 -0.16
CA VAL A 68 -10.93 15.27 0.83
C VAL A 68 -9.54 15.07 1.40
N ILE A 69 -8.70 16.13 1.36
CA ILE A 69 -7.34 16.14 1.89
C ILE A 69 -7.26 17.12 3.04
N GLY A 70 -6.89 16.65 4.21
CA GLY A 70 -6.72 17.42 5.46
C GLY A 70 -5.50 18.33 5.46
N ALA A 71 -5.45 19.20 6.46
CA ALA A 71 -4.35 20.16 6.65
C ALA A 71 -3.01 19.45 6.94
N GLY A 72 -1.91 20.00 6.44
CA GLY A 72 -0.58 19.47 6.68
C GLY A 72 -0.29 18.10 6.04
N CYS A 73 -1.20 17.57 5.21
CA CYS A 73 -0.95 16.36 4.43
C CYS A 73 0.15 16.59 3.40
N VAL A 74 0.93 15.54 3.11
CA VAL A 74 1.90 15.52 2.00
C VAL A 74 1.50 14.40 1.04
N ILE A 75 1.01 14.76 -0.14
CA ILE A 75 0.48 13.82 -1.13
C ILE A 75 1.36 13.80 -2.37
N GLY A 76 1.84 12.63 -2.71
CA GLY A 76 2.73 12.43 -3.86
C GLY A 76 4.19 12.15 -3.47
N PRO A 77 5.10 12.12 -4.47
CA PRO A 77 4.79 12.21 -5.91
C PRO A 77 4.09 10.97 -6.46
N ASN A 78 3.53 11.07 -7.69
CA ASN A 78 2.96 9.93 -8.42
C ASN A 78 1.92 9.14 -7.61
N THR A 79 1.03 9.83 -6.94
CA THR A 79 -0.02 9.26 -6.08
C THR A 79 -1.38 9.46 -6.73
N LEU A 80 -2.23 8.43 -6.69
CA LEU A 80 -3.64 8.54 -7.10
C LEU A 80 -4.55 8.33 -5.89
N ILE A 81 -5.45 9.28 -5.64
CA ILE A 81 -6.47 9.16 -4.59
C ILE A 81 -7.84 9.45 -5.22
N GLU A 82 -8.78 8.54 -5.03
CA GLU A 82 -10.14 8.64 -5.55
C GLU A 82 -11.18 8.34 -4.48
N ASP A 83 -12.23 9.17 -4.40
CA ASP A 83 -13.37 9.02 -3.48
C ASP A 83 -12.97 8.69 -2.03
N SER A 84 -11.93 9.35 -1.52
CA SER A 84 -11.29 9.02 -0.25
C SER A 84 -11.12 10.23 0.65
N ILE A 85 -11.07 9.99 1.95
CA ILE A 85 -10.76 11.00 2.95
C ILE A 85 -9.36 10.73 3.50
N VAL A 86 -8.53 11.77 3.54
CA VAL A 86 -7.20 11.73 4.14
C VAL A 86 -7.12 12.82 5.20
N ASP A 87 -7.08 12.42 6.47
CA ASP A 87 -7.07 13.35 7.61
C ASP A 87 -5.69 14.02 7.78
N GLU A 88 -5.66 15.03 8.64
CA GLU A 88 -4.52 15.94 8.83
C GLU A 88 -3.18 15.22 9.08
N GLY A 89 -2.11 15.82 8.59
CA GLY A 89 -0.73 15.38 8.83
C GLY A 89 -0.34 14.05 8.19
N THR A 90 -1.23 13.46 7.38
CA THR A 90 -0.98 12.17 6.73
C THR A 90 -0.13 12.34 5.48
N THR A 91 0.82 11.42 5.30
CA THR A 91 1.66 11.33 4.11
C THR A 91 1.24 10.15 3.25
N VAL A 92 1.01 10.40 1.94
CA VAL A 92 0.74 9.35 0.94
C VAL A 92 1.74 9.49 -0.20
N ASN A 93 2.65 8.54 -0.30
CA ASN A 93 3.77 8.59 -1.25
C ASN A 93 3.66 7.49 -2.32
N ALA A 94 3.70 7.86 -3.59
CA ALA A 94 3.75 6.95 -4.75
C ALA A 94 2.78 5.74 -4.63
N SER A 95 1.54 6.01 -4.23
CA SER A 95 0.57 4.99 -3.83
C SER A 95 -0.80 5.22 -4.46
N GLN A 96 -1.67 4.24 -4.37
CA GLN A 96 -3.05 4.32 -4.85
C GLN A 96 -4.03 4.10 -3.71
N VAL A 97 -5.03 4.99 -3.59
CA VAL A 97 -6.06 4.97 -2.54
C VAL A 97 -7.44 5.13 -3.15
N TYR A 98 -8.34 4.21 -2.89
CA TYR A 98 -9.70 4.20 -3.44
C TYR A 98 -10.76 4.00 -2.37
N GLY A 99 -11.78 4.83 -2.35
CA GLY A 99 -12.99 4.68 -1.53
C GLY A 99 -12.71 4.36 -0.06
N SER A 100 -11.76 5.06 0.56
CA SER A 100 -11.19 4.73 1.86
C SER A 100 -11.03 5.94 2.77
N HIS A 101 -10.84 5.72 4.05
CA HIS A 101 -10.59 6.76 5.03
C HIS A 101 -9.25 6.53 5.73
N LEU A 102 -8.29 7.41 5.48
CA LEU A 102 -6.99 7.42 6.14
C LEU A 102 -7.03 8.43 7.28
N GLY A 103 -6.92 7.95 8.50
CA GLY A 103 -6.92 8.77 9.72
C GLY A 103 -5.69 9.68 9.84
N PRO A 104 -5.59 10.45 10.94
CA PRO A 104 -4.54 11.45 11.09
C PRO A 104 -3.13 10.85 11.24
N HIS A 105 -2.13 11.59 10.75
CA HIS A 105 -0.72 11.27 10.92
C HIS A 105 -0.32 9.87 10.45
N ASN A 106 -1.00 9.35 9.44
CA ASN A 106 -0.63 8.08 8.82
C ASN A 106 0.58 8.26 7.88
N ASN A 107 1.30 7.16 7.66
CA ASN A 107 2.38 7.10 6.67
C ASN A 107 2.10 5.98 5.69
N ILE A 108 1.73 6.34 4.45
CA ILE A 108 1.29 5.41 3.41
C ILE A 108 2.28 5.42 2.26
N GLY A 109 2.79 4.26 1.92
CA GLY A 109 3.68 4.08 0.78
C GLY A 109 5.16 3.88 1.14
N PRO A 110 6.02 3.84 0.11
CA PRO A 110 5.64 3.89 -1.31
C PRO A 110 5.02 2.58 -1.84
N PHE A 111 4.33 2.68 -2.99
CA PHE A 111 3.75 1.52 -3.70
C PHE A 111 2.72 0.74 -2.89
N THR A 112 1.97 1.42 -2.05
CA THR A 112 0.85 0.86 -1.30
C THR A 112 -0.43 0.93 -2.13
N HIS A 113 -1.26 -0.12 -2.08
CA HIS A 113 -2.57 -0.15 -2.70
C HIS A 113 -3.67 -0.25 -1.63
N VAL A 114 -4.25 0.88 -1.29
CA VAL A 114 -5.39 0.95 -0.37
C VAL A 114 -6.67 0.84 -1.18
N ARG A 115 -7.31 -0.32 -1.13
CA ARG A 115 -8.55 -0.59 -1.85
C ARG A 115 -9.76 -0.23 -0.98
N VAL A 116 -10.89 -0.17 -1.63
CA VAL A 116 -12.18 0.26 -1.07
C VAL A 116 -12.50 -0.29 0.33
N ASN A 117 -13.18 0.54 1.12
CA ASN A 117 -13.62 0.21 2.46
C ASN A 117 -12.46 -0.11 3.44
N THR A 118 -11.31 0.50 3.24
CA THR A 118 -10.25 0.49 4.25
C THR A 118 -10.35 1.73 5.12
N ALA A 119 -10.32 1.55 6.44
CA ALA A 119 -10.25 2.64 7.39
C ALA A 119 -9.03 2.48 8.30
N THR A 120 -8.30 3.57 8.52
CA THR A 120 -7.17 3.61 9.44
C THR A 120 -7.41 4.69 10.50
N ASP A 121 -7.01 4.42 11.74
CA ASP A 121 -6.99 5.41 12.83
C ASP A 121 -5.63 6.15 12.83
N TYR A 122 -5.31 6.83 13.89
CA TYR A 122 -4.12 7.68 14.09
C TYR A 122 -2.81 6.89 13.99
N GLY A 123 -1.84 7.42 13.23
CA GLY A 123 -0.45 6.96 13.22
C GLY A 123 -0.23 5.56 12.64
N VAL A 124 -1.06 5.12 11.72
CA VAL A 124 -0.90 3.83 11.02
C VAL A 124 0.16 3.96 9.92
N HIS A 125 1.05 2.99 9.83
CA HIS A 125 2.03 2.85 8.75
C HIS A 125 1.68 1.67 7.84
N LEU A 126 1.36 1.97 6.57
CA LEU A 126 1.22 0.99 5.50
C LEU A 126 2.34 1.22 4.49
N GLY A 127 3.36 0.38 4.53
CA GLY A 127 4.60 0.57 3.78
C GLY A 127 4.62 -0.09 2.40
N ALA A 128 5.82 -0.33 1.89
CA ALA A 128 6.03 -0.72 0.50
C ALA A 128 5.37 -2.07 0.14
N TYR A 129 4.62 -2.04 -0.97
CA TYR A 129 3.92 -3.21 -1.52
C TYR A 129 2.88 -3.82 -0.57
N VAL A 130 2.31 -3.01 0.29
CA VAL A 130 1.16 -3.41 1.12
C VAL A 130 -0.13 -3.20 0.34
N GLU A 131 -0.99 -4.19 0.32
CA GLU A 131 -2.35 -4.09 -0.21
C GLU A 131 -3.36 -4.31 0.90
N THR A 132 -4.37 -3.43 0.99
CA THR A 132 -5.47 -3.55 1.95
C THR A 132 -6.82 -3.45 1.26
N LYS A 133 -7.83 -4.14 1.80
CA LYS A 133 -9.20 -4.07 1.32
C LYS A 133 -10.19 -4.38 2.43
N ASN A 134 -11.26 -3.58 2.54
CA ASN A 134 -12.37 -3.85 3.47
C ASN A 134 -11.88 -4.18 4.90
N SER A 135 -10.93 -3.37 5.40
CA SER A 135 -10.21 -3.61 6.64
C SER A 135 -10.13 -2.38 7.50
N ASN A 136 -10.21 -2.58 8.82
CA ASN A 136 -10.13 -1.52 9.80
C ASN A 136 -8.83 -1.68 10.60
N PHE A 137 -8.06 -0.61 10.70
CA PHE A 137 -6.83 -0.57 11.50
C PHE A 137 -7.00 0.45 12.62
N ALA A 138 -6.99 -0.01 13.86
CA ALA A 138 -6.89 0.89 15.01
C ALA A 138 -5.50 1.58 15.03
N ARG A 139 -5.29 2.50 15.96
CA ARG A 139 -4.10 3.36 16.01
C ARG A 139 -2.77 2.60 16.10
N GLY A 140 -1.74 3.19 15.51
CA GLY A 140 -0.34 2.81 15.70
C GLY A 140 0.09 1.48 15.10
N ASN A 141 -0.68 0.94 14.16
CA ASN A 141 -0.30 -0.30 13.47
C ASN A 141 0.84 -0.08 12.49
N THR A 142 1.72 -1.07 12.39
CA THR A 142 2.86 -1.08 11.46
C THR A 142 2.78 -2.29 10.54
N VAL A 143 2.60 -2.03 9.24
CA VAL A 143 2.58 -3.00 8.14
C VAL A 143 3.59 -2.52 7.10
N SER A 144 4.87 -2.83 7.28
CA SER A 144 5.94 -2.15 6.54
C SER A 144 6.19 -2.70 5.14
N HIS A 145 5.91 -3.99 4.87
CA HIS A 145 6.44 -4.64 3.67
C HIS A 145 5.53 -5.75 3.14
N LEU A 146 5.31 -5.76 1.80
CA LEU A 146 4.81 -6.88 1.00
C LEU A 146 3.78 -7.76 1.74
N THR A 147 2.61 -7.20 2.01
CA THR A 147 1.60 -7.81 2.89
C THR A 147 0.22 -7.60 2.28
N TYR A 148 -0.64 -8.61 2.32
CA TYR A 148 -2.04 -8.47 1.98
C TYR A 148 -2.93 -8.59 3.22
N ILE A 149 -3.72 -7.54 3.50
CA ILE A 149 -4.70 -7.53 4.59
C ILE A 149 -6.08 -7.21 4.01
N GLY A 150 -6.90 -8.23 3.86
CA GLY A 150 -8.27 -8.13 3.37
C GLY A 150 -9.28 -8.63 4.38
N ASP A 151 -10.47 -8.00 4.41
CA ASP A 151 -11.58 -8.36 5.28
C ASP A 151 -11.16 -8.57 6.74
N SER A 152 -10.47 -7.57 7.34
CA SER A 152 -9.84 -7.72 8.65
C SER A 152 -10.17 -6.56 9.59
N ASP A 153 -10.24 -6.87 10.88
CA ASP A 153 -10.31 -5.89 11.96
C ASP A 153 -9.05 -6.04 12.83
N VAL A 154 -8.24 -4.98 12.87
CA VAL A 154 -6.93 -4.97 13.53
C VAL A 154 -6.96 -4.02 14.72
N GLY A 155 -6.67 -4.52 15.91
CA GLY A 155 -6.51 -3.77 17.15
C GLY A 155 -5.33 -2.80 17.10
N LYS A 156 -4.98 -2.20 18.24
CA LYS A 156 -3.94 -1.16 18.31
C LYS A 156 -2.54 -1.74 18.34
N TYR A 157 -1.58 -0.98 17.81
CA TYR A 157 -0.15 -1.21 17.99
C TYR A 157 0.31 -2.62 17.60
N CYS A 158 -0.30 -3.20 16.58
CA CYS A 158 0.15 -4.47 16.01
C CYS A 158 1.27 -4.24 15.00
N ASN A 159 2.17 -5.20 14.92
CA ASN A 159 3.24 -5.23 13.92
C ASN A 159 3.11 -6.47 13.03
N PHE A 160 3.14 -6.24 11.72
CA PHE A 160 3.04 -7.29 10.71
C PHE A 160 4.39 -7.52 10.04
N GLY A 161 4.86 -8.76 10.12
CA GLY A 161 6.03 -9.20 9.37
C GLY A 161 5.77 -9.28 7.87
N CYS A 162 6.82 -9.08 7.10
CA CYS A 162 6.80 -9.17 5.63
C CYS A 162 6.20 -10.50 5.16
N GLY A 163 5.40 -10.45 4.10
CA GLY A 163 4.79 -11.64 3.49
C GLY A 163 3.57 -12.19 4.24
N THR A 164 3.03 -11.47 5.20
CA THR A 164 1.78 -11.86 5.87
C THR A 164 0.60 -11.76 4.90
N VAL A 165 -0.27 -12.76 4.91
CA VAL A 165 -1.49 -12.81 4.09
C VAL A 165 -2.68 -13.19 4.94
N THR A 166 -3.77 -12.43 4.84
CA THR A 166 -5.09 -12.86 5.29
C THR A 166 -5.75 -13.65 4.18
N CYS A 167 -5.90 -14.97 4.36
CA CYS A 167 -6.56 -15.84 3.39
C CYS A 167 -8.08 -15.75 3.60
N ASN A 168 -8.67 -14.66 3.10
CA ASN A 168 -10.06 -14.24 3.38
C ASN A 168 -11.11 -14.83 2.44
N TYR A 169 -10.72 -15.62 1.43
CA TYR A 169 -11.63 -16.15 0.41
C TYR A 169 -11.42 -17.65 0.24
N ASP A 170 -12.48 -18.45 0.32
CA ASP A 170 -12.44 -19.91 0.19
C ASP A 170 -12.77 -20.45 -1.21
N GLY A 171 -12.95 -19.56 -2.17
CA GLY A 171 -13.39 -19.87 -3.52
C GLY A 171 -14.87 -19.55 -3.75
N LYS A 172 -15.66 -19.32 -2.72
CA LYS A 172 -17.07 -19.00 -2.76
C LYS A 172 -17.43 -17.80 -1.89
N ASP A 173 -17.07 -17.83 -0.61
CA ASP A 173 -17.44 -16.83 0.39
C ASP A 173 -16.20 -16.14 0.97
N LYS A 174 -16.41 -14.95 1.54
CA LYS A 174 -15.36 -14.18 2.23
C LYS A 174 -15.60 -14.19 3.71
N PHE A 175 -14.50 -14.31 4.46
CA PHE A 175 -14.50 -14.37 5.92
C PHE A 175 -13.56 -13.31 6.49
N ARG A 176 -13.87 -12.85 7.69
CA ARG A 176 -13.06 -11.85 8.38
C ARG A 176 -12.02 -12.48 9.29
N THR A 177 -10.87 -11.82 9.36
CA THR A 177 -9.84 -12.05 10.36
C THR A 177 -9.94 -10.98 11.44
N THR A 178 -9.87 -11.37 12.70
CA THR A 178 -9.83 -10.43 13.83
C THR A 178 -8.49 -10.54 14.54
N ILE A 179 -7.80 -9.41 14.70
CA ILE A 179 -6.50 -9.32 15.38
C ILE A 179 -6.67 -8.34 16.54
N GLY A 180 -6.37 -8.78 17.75
CA GLY A 180 -6.46 -7.99 18.97
C GLY A 180 -5.38 -6.92 19.08
N ASP A 181 -5.28 -6.28 20.22
CA ASP A 181 -4.31 -5.23 20.50
C ASP A 181 -2.89 -5.82 20.72
N TYR A 182 -1.84 -5.06 20.35
CA TYR A 182 -0.43 -5.38 20.62
C TYR A 182 0.06 -6.72 20.08
N CYS A 183 -0.52 -7.20 19.00
CA CYS A 183 -0.13 -8.46 18.37
C CYS A 183 1.13 -8.32 17.51
N PHE A 184 1.93 -9.37 17.46
CA PHE A 184 3.05 -9.50 16.54
C PHE A 184 2.80 -10.65 15.56
N ILE A 185 2.57 -10.31 14.30
CA ILE A 185 2.37 -11.29 13.24
C ILE A 185 3.72 -11.56 12.56
N GLY A 186 4.25 -12.76 12.74
CA GLY A 186 5.55 -13.14 12.17
C GLY A 186 5.57 -13.12 10.65
N CYS A 187 6.75 -12.96 10.06
CA CYS A 187 6.91 -12.93 8.60
C CYS A 187 6.35 -14.20 7.94
N ASN A 188 5.79 -14.05 6.71
CA ASN A 188 5.21 -15.17 5.95
C ASN A 188 4.15 -15.97 6.73
N THR A 189 3.39 -15.29 7.59
CA THR A 189 2.24 -15.91 8.26
C THR A 189 1.03 -15.84 7.35
N ASN A 190 0.37 -16.99 7.12
CA ASN A 190 -0.94 -17.07 6.49
C ASN A 190 -2.01 -17.17 7.59
N LEU A 191 -2.93 -16.22 7.64
CA LEU A 191 -4.09 -16.23 8.53
C LEU A 191 -5.30 -16.73 7.74
N VAL A 192 -5.69 -17.98 7.92
CA VAL A 192 -6.81 -18.59 7.18
C VAL A 192 -8.12 -18.24 7.88
N ALA A 193 -8.84 -17.28 7.28
CA ALA A 193 -10.09 -16.79 7.84
C ALA A 193 -11.25 -17.82 7.72
N PRO A 194 -12.21 -17.83 8.69
CA PRO A 194 -12.25 -16.96 9.85
C PRO A 194 -11.27 -17.39 10.94
N VAL A 195 -10.48 -16.45 11.45
CA VAL A 195 -9.52 -16.71 12.53
C VAL A 195 -9.37 -15.49 13.42
N LYS A 196 -9.17 -15.72 14.73
CA LYS A 196 -8.94 -14.68 15.71
C LYS A 196 -7.55 -14.82 16.35
N VAL A 197 -6.80 -13.72 16.37
CA VAL A 197 -5.54 -13.60 17.13
C VAL A 197 -5.82 -12.70 18.33
N GLY A 198 -5.70 -13.23 19.54
CA GLY A 198 -6.01 -12.52 20.79
C GLY A 198 -4.96 -11.48 21.15
N ASP A 199 -5.30 -10.58 22.10
CA ASP A 199 -4.45 -9.47 22.52
C ASP A 199 -3.05 -9.93 22.96
N GLY A 200 -2.01 -9.23 22.53
CA GLY A 200 -0.63 -9.53 22.83
C GLY A 200 -0.12 -10.88 22.31
N ALA A 201 -0.88 -11.54 21.43
CA ALA A 201 -0.45 -12.80 20.85
C ALA A 201 0.56 -12.61 19.72
N TYR A 202 1.36 -13.63 19.52
CA TYR A 202 2.39 -13.74 18.47
C TYR A 202 2.07 -14.88 17.53
N THR A 203 2.43 -14.74 16.26
CA THR A 203 2.51 -15.87 15.33
C THR A 203 3.98 -16.13 14.95
N ALA A 204 4.41 -17.39 14.93
CA ALA A 204 5.75 -17.73 14.49
C ALA A 204 5.89 -17.55 12.98
N ALA A 205 7.00 -16.99 12.53
CA ALA A 205 7.29 -16.82 11.11
C ALA A 205 7.13 -18.13 10.32
N GLY A 206 6.54 -18.02 9.11
CA GLY A 206 6.28 -19.16 8.23
C GLY A 206 5.12 -20.05 8.67
N SER A 207 4.25 -19.57 9.57
CA SER A 207 3.11 -20.35 10.05
C SER A 207 1.86 -20.16 9.20
N THR A 208 1.08 -21.24 9.00
CA THR A 208 -0.28 -21.18 8.46
C THR A 208 -1.28 -21.41 9.58
N ILE A 209 -1.83 -20.32 10.07
CA ILE A 209 -2.73 -20.29 11.24
C ILE A 209 -4.17 -20.57 10.78
N THR A 210 -4.73 -21.69 11.21
CA THR A 210 -6.09 -22.15 10.84
C THR A 210 -7.03 -22.26 12.05
N LYS A 211 -6.54 -21.92 13.25
CA LYS A 211 -7.31 -21.90 14.49
C LYS A 211 -6.98 -20.66 15.28
N ASP A 212 -7.90 -20.21 16.10
CA ASP A 212 -7.70 -19.06 16.96
C ASP A 212 -6.43 -19.17 17.80
N VAL A 213 -5.71 -18.05 17.92
CA VAL A 213 -4.54 -17.93 18.81
C VAL A 213 -5.00 -17.20 20.08
N PRO A 214 -4.97 -17.81 21.25
CA PRO A 214 -5.36 -17.16 22.50
C PRO A 214 -4.51 -15.91 22.80
N ALA A 215 -5.06 -15.00 23.60
CA ALA A 215 -4.32 -13.83 24.06
C ALA A 215 -2.99 -14.24 24.73
N GLN A 216 -1.91 -13.47 24.46
CA GLN A 216 -0.57 -13.66 24.99
C GLN A 216 0.08 -15.02 24.63
N ALA A 217 -0.49 -15.76 23.67
CA ALA A 217 0.04 -17.02 23.19
C ALA A 217 0.95 -16.85 21.97
N LEU A 218 1.79 -17.82 21.70
CA LEU A 218 2.53 -17.97 20.44
C LEU A 218 1.87 -19.08 19.60
N GLY A 219 1.24 -18.69 18.49
CA GLY A 219 0.74 -19.62 17.47
C GLY A 219 1.89 -20.11 16.58
N ILE A 220 2.15 -21.43 16.56
CA ILE A 220 3.15 -22.05 15.68
C ILE A 220 2.46 -23.12 14.85
N ALA A 221 2.49 -22.97 13.52
CA ALA A 221 1.88 -23.90 12.58
C ALA A 221 2.80 -24.11 11.38
N ARG A 222 3.96 -24.69 11.64
CA ARG A 222 4.99 -25.08 10.68
C ARG A 222 5.81 -26.26 11.21
N ASP A 223 6.46 -27.01 10.33
CA ASP A 223 7.32 -28.11 10.71
C ASP A 223 8.58 -27.65 11.47
N ARG A 224 9.14 -28.57 12.26
CA ARG A 224 10.43 -28.35 12.91
C ARG A 224 11.55 -28.46 11.87
N GLN A 225 12.51 -27.55 11.94
CA GLN A 225 13.69 -27.58 11.08
C GLN A 225 14.48 -28.86 11.25
N THR A 226 14.86 -29.48 10.12
CA THR A 226 15.81 -30.58 10.07
C THR A 226 17.02 -30.16 9.25
N ASN A 227 18.20 -30.33 9.77
CA ASN A 227 19.45 -30.07 9.07
C ASN A 227 20.04 -31.41 8.53
N LEU A 228 20.28 -31.43 7.22
CA LEU A 228 20.94 -32.56 6.56
C LEU A 228 22.41 -32.20 6.37
N GLU A 229 23.24 -32.62 7.28
CA GLU A 229 24.68 -32.32 7.25
C GLU A 229 25.35 -32.95 6.01
N GLY A 230 26.25 -32.16 5.40
CA GLY A 230 27.00 -32.59 4.20
C GLY A 230 26.18 -32.62 2.90
N TRP A 231 24.87 -32.39 2.94
CA TRP A 231 24.00 -32.47 1.73
C TRP A 231 24.42 -31.53 0.60
N ALA A 232 24.95 -30.36 0.91
CA ALA A 232 25.35 -29.37 -0.09
C ALA A 232 26.79 -29.59 -0.61
N ALA A 233 27.66 -30.37 0.08
CA ALA A 233 29.07 -30.45 -0.25
C ALA A 233 29.36 -30.85 -1.69
N PRO A 234 28.77 -31.90 -2.30
CA PRO A 234 29.06 -32.26 -3.69
C PRO A 234 28.61 -31.17 -4.68
N LYS A 235 27.51 -30.44 -4.37
CA LYS A 235 27.03 -29.36 -5.20
C LYS A 235 27.94 -28.13 -5.14
N MET A 236 28.45 -27.83 -3.95
CA MET A 236 29.38 -26.74 -3.72
C MET A 236 30.71 -26.95 -4.42
N GLU A 237 31.27 -28.16 -4.38
CA GLU A 237 32.49 -28.52 -5.10
C GLU A 237 32.34 -28.26 -6.62
N ALA A 238 31.27 -28.79 -7.21
CA ALA A 238 30.97 -28.56 -8.64
C ALA A 238 30.79 -27.08 -8.97
N TYR A 239 30.11 -26.33 -8.10
CA TYR A 239 29.91 -24.89 -8.28
C TYR A 239 31.24 -24.11 -8.21
N ILE A 240 32.09 -24.41 -7.23
CA ILE A 240 33.41 -23.78 -7.05
C ILE A 240 34.30 -24.04 -8.27
N VAL A 241 34.36 -25.28 -8.77
CA VAL A 241 35.13 -25.63 -9.98
C VAL A 241 34.65 -24.82 -11.19
N LYS A 242 33.31 -24.72 -11.36
CA LYS A 242 32.73 -23.91 -12.45
C LYS A 242 33.10 -22.43 -12.33
N LYS A 243 33.07 -21.86 -11.13
CA LYS A 243 33.40 -20.45 -10.90
C LYS A 243 34.86 -20.14 -11.16
N LYS A 244 35.77 -21.00 -10.67
CA LYS A 244 37.22 -20.85 -10.96
C LYS A 244 37.52 -20.85 -12.44
N LYS A 245 36.89 -21.73 -13.24
CA LYS A 245 37.05 -21.74 -14.71
C LYS A 245 36.60 -20.41 -15.33
N LEU A 246 35.48 -19.82 -14.88
CA LEU A 246 35.02 -18.54 -15.36
C LEU A 246 35.96 -17.38 -14.99
N GLU A 247 36.55 -17.41 -13.80
CA GLU A 247 37.53 -16.43 -13.35
C GLU A 247 38.82 -16.51 -14.22
N ASP A 248 39.30 -17.73 -14.52
CA ASP A 248 40.46 -17.95 -15.38
C ASP A 248 40.19 -17.46 -16.83
N GLU A 249 38.97 -17.62 -17.34
CA GLU A 249 38.55 -17.15 -18.67
C GLU A 249 38.40 -15.62 -18.75
N GLN A 250 37.99 -14.96 -17.66
CA GLN A 250 37.82 -13.50 -17.59
C GLN A 250 39.12 -12.75 -17.26
N GLY A 251 40.09 -13.43 -16.69
CA GLY A 251 41.43 -12.87 -16.40
C GLY A 251 42.42 -12.91 -17.55
N LYS A 252 42.00 -13.36 -18.74
CA LYS A 252 42.70 -13.29 -20.01
C LYS A 252 42.09 -12.21 -20.89
#